data_0a12fd7bd574a9b90459d84bfe450e49
#
_entry.id   0a12fd7bd574a9b90459d84bfe450e49
#
_cell.length_a   1.000
_cell.length_b   1.000
_cell.length_c   1.000
_cell.angle_alpha   90.00
_cell.angle_beta   90.00
_cell.angle_gamma   90.00
#
_symmetry.space_group_name_H-M   'P 1'
#
loop_
_entity.id
_entity.type
_entity.pdbx_description
1 polymer ?
#
loop_
_entity_poly.entity_id
_entity_poly.type
_entity_poly.pdbx_seq_one_letter_code
_entity_poly.pdbx_strand_id
1 'polypeptide(L)'
;VLTISDHLEWDDKYEHIYILQEKINAYLTAIETGQIEKKYPSSKGRQIAISVALKYKPNDTGMSFLSRVNDFLLNAGYEFEYYIL
;
A
#
# COMPACT_ATOMS: atom_id res chain seq x y z
N VAL A 1 -0.40 -11.91 -0.64
CA VAL A 1 0.23 -10.61 -0.37
C VAL A 1 0.42 -9.84 -1.67
N LEU A 2 -0.06 -8.60 -1.68
CA LEU A 2 0.14 -7.69 -2.81
C LEU A 2 1.30 -6.76 -2.47
N THR A 3 2.37 -6.79 -3.28
CA THR A 3 3.56 -5.99 -3.02
C THR A 3 3.63 -4.81 -3.98
N ILE A 4 3.80 -3.62 -3.42
CA ILE A 4 4.02 -2.38 -4.17
C ILE A 4 5.50 -2.04 -4.06
N SER A 5 6.19 -1.94 -5.19
CA SER A 5 7.58 -1.50 -5.22
C SER A 5 7.64 0.01 -5.35
N ASP A 6 8.40 0.66 -4.48
CA ASP A 6 8.56 2.11 -4.46
C ASP A 6 10.03 2.48 -4.54
N HIS A 7 10.42 3.11 -5.65
CA HIS A 7 11.80 3.49 -5.94
C HIS A 7 12.05 4.99 -5.83
N LEU A 8 11.04 5.76 -5.40
CA LEU A 8 11.13 7.21 -5.37
C LEU A 8 11.79 7.71 -4.07
N GLU A 9 12.57 8.76 -4.19
CA GLU A 9 13.10 9.46 -3.03
C GLU A 9 11.99 10.26 -2.34
N TRP A 10 12.08 10.37 -1.01
CA TRP A 10 11.15 11.18 -0.25
C TRP A 10 11.53 12.65 -0.40
N ASP A 11 10.56 13.49 -0.74
CA ASP A 11 10.77 14.90 -0.96
C ASP A 11 9.90 15.77 -0.05
N ASP A 12 10.13 17.07 -0.07
CA ASP A 12 9.39 18.02 0.75
C ASP A 12 8.10 18.51 0.09
N LYS A 13 7.86 18.11 -1.15
CA LYS A 13 6.72 18.59 -1.96
C LYS A 13 5.52 17.65 -1.97
N TYR A 14 5.59 16.57 -1.21
CA TYR A 14 4.52 15.57 -1.13
C TYR A 14 4.24 14.82 -2.44
N GLU A 15 5.06 14.96 -3.47
CA GLU A 15 4.87 14.24 -4.74
C GLU A 15 4.96 12.74 -4.55
N HIS A 16 5.95 12.28 -3.79
CA HIS A 16 6.13 10.87 -3.52
C HIS A 16 4.91 10.28 -2.77
N ILE A 17 4.44 11.01 -1.76
CA ILE A 17 3.28 10.59 -0.97
C ILE A 17 2.05 10.48 -1.88
N TYR A 18 1.84 11.45 -2.76
CA TYR A 18 0.72 11.44 -3.68
C TYR A 18 0.77 10.24 -4.63
N ILE A 19 1.94 9.96 -5.22
CA ILE A 19 2.11 8.83 -6.13
C ILE A 19 1.88 7.51 -5.40
N LEU A 20 2.41 7.36 -4.20
CA LEU A 20 2.22 6.16 -3.39
C LEU A 20 0.76 5.97 -3.00
N GLN A 21 0.07 7.05 -2.64
CA GLN A 21 -1.35 7.02 -2.32
C GLN A 21 -2.17 6.55 -3.53
N GLU A 22 -1.85 7.02 -4.72
CA GLU A 22 -2.53 6.58 -5.93
C GLU A 22 -2.33 5.09 -6.19
N LYS A 23 -1.11 4.59 -5.99
CA LYS A 23 -0.83 3.16 -6.13
C LYS A 23 -1.66 2.33 -5.15
N ILE A 24 -1.71 2.74 -3.89
CA ILE A 24 -2.48 2.05 -2.85
C ILE A 24 -3.97 2.08 -3.21
N ASN A 25 -4.49 3.22 -3.64
CA ASN A 25 -5.88 3.34 -4.05
C ASN A 25 -6.21 2.45 -5.24
N ALA A 26 -5.30 2.33 -6.20
CA ALA A 26 -5.50 1.43 -7.35
C ALA A 26 -5.61 -0.03 -6.91
N TYR A 27 -4.76 -0.47 -5.98
CA TYR A 27 -4.85 -1.81 -5.43
C TYR A 27 -6.14 -2.04 -4.66
N LEU A 28 -6.56 -1.06 -3.85
CA LEU A 28 -7.83 -1.15 -3.11
C LEU A 28 -9.01 -1.24 -4.06
N THR A 29 -9.02 -0.46 -5.13
CA THR A 29 -10.06 -0.51 -6.15
C THR A 29 -10.10 -1.90 -6.81
N ALA A 30 -8.95 -2.46 -7.14
CA ALA A 30 -8.88 -3.80 -7.73
C ALA A 30 -9.43 -4.86 -6.77
N ILE A 31 -9.17 -4.73 -5.47
CA ILE A 31 -9.70 -5.65 -4.45
C ILE A 31 -11.22 -5.50 -4.34
N GLU A 32 -11.70 -4.29 -4.21
CA GLU A 32 -13.12 -4.00 -3.99
C GLU A 32 -13.99 -4.34 -5.19
N THR A 33 -13.45 -4.24 -6.41
CA THR A 33 -14.18 -4.60 -7.63
C THR A 33 -14.08 -6.07 -7.98
N GLY A 34 -13.39 -6.86 -7.17
CA GLY A 34 -13.25 -8.31 -7.39
C GLY A 34 -12.23 -8.70 -8.45
N GLN A 35 -11.43 -7.77 -8.96
CA GLN A 35 -10.42 -8.07 -9.98
C GLN A 35 -9.36 -9.04 -9.47
N ILE A 36 -8.98 -8.92 -8.20
CA ILE A 36 -7.99 -9.80 -7.59
C ILE A 36 -8.53 -11.22 -7.48
N GLU A 37 -9.78 -11.39 -7.06
CA GLU A 37 -10.41 -12.72 -6.98
C GLU A 37 -10.55 -13.34 -8.37
N LYS A 38 -10.85 -12.53 -9.38
CA LYS A 38 -10.98 -12.98 -10.76
C LYS A 38 -9.67 -13.51 -11.31
N LYS A 39 -8.57 -12.82 -11.01
CA LYS A 39 -7.23 -13.18 -11.44
C LYS A 39 -6.65 -14.32 -10.60
N TYR A 40 -6.94 -14.32 -9.31
CA TYR A 40 -6.44 -15.30 -8.35
C TYR A 40 -7.61 -15.83 -7.52
N PRO A 41 -8.38 -16.80 -8.07
CA PRO A 41 -9.58 -17.32 -7.36
C PRO A 41 -9.27 -17.88 -5.96
N SER A 42 -8.06 -18.34 -5.73
CA SER A 42 -7.64 -18.84 -4.41
C SER A 42 -7.58 -17.76 -3.33
N SER A 43 -7.63 -16.48 -3.70
CA SER A 43 -7.63 -15.38 -2.72
C SER A 43 -9.00 -15.14 -2.11
N LYS A 44 -10.05 -15.73 -2.65
CA LYS A 44 -11.41 -15.55 -2.15
C LYS A 44 -11.54 -16.07 -0.71
N GLY A 45 -12.05 -15.21 0.17
CA GLY A 45 -12.25 -15.57 1.57
C GLY A 45 -10.99 -15.51 2.43
N ARG A 46 -9.85 -15.12 1.85
CA ARG A 46 -8.60 -14.94 2.58
C ARG A 46 -8.37 -13.48 2.92
N GLN A 47 -7.74 -13.24 4.05
CA GLN A 47 -7.33 -11.89 4.41
C GLN A 47 -6.27 -11.39 3.43
N ILE A 48 -6.45 -10.15 2.95
CA ILE A 48 -5.54 -9.54 1.99
C ILE A 48 -4.52 -8.70 2.76
N ALA A 49 -3.24 -8.89 2.44
CA ALA A 49 -2.14 -8.11 2.97
C ALA A 49 -1.51 -7.28 1.86
N ILE A 50 -1.29 -6.00 2.13
CA ILE A 50 -0.60 -5.09 1.22
C ILE A 50 0.76 -4.80 1.81
N SER A 51 1.81 -5.01 1.02
CA SER A 51 3.19 -4.77 1.42
C SER A 51 3.81 -3.72 0.52
N VAL A 52 4.55 -2.78 1.10
CA VAL A 52 5.27 -1.75 0.34
C VAL A 52 6.76 -1.95 0.52
N ALA A 53 7.46 -2.18 -0.58
CA ALA A 53 8.91 -2.30 -0.60
C ALA A 53 9.50 -0.93 -0.96
N LEU A 54 10.19 -0.31 0.00
CA LEU A 54 10.74 1.04 -0.14
C LEU A 54 12.24 0.96 -0.45
N LYS A 55 12.68 1.67 -1.48
CA LYS A 55 14.11 1.79 -1.78
C LYS A 55 14.80 2.75 -0.80
N TYR A 56 14.12 3.79 -0.36
CA TYR A 56 14.67 4.81 0.52
C TYR A 56 13.90 4.89 1.83
N LYS A 57 14.61 5.17 2.93
CA LYS A 57 14.00 5.33 4.24
C LYS A 57 13.07 6.55 4.23
N PRO A 58 11.82 6.43 4.70
CA PRO A 58 10.88 7.55 4.73
C PRO A 58 11.36 8.67 5.68
N ASN A 59 11.06 9.91 5.28
CA ASN A 59 11.21 11.06 6.16
C ASN A 59 10.03 11.12 7.15
N ASP A 60 9.99 12.13 8.02
CA ASP A 60 8.95 12.26 9.04
C ASP A 60 7.56 12.33 8.42
N THR A 61 7.40 13.07 7.32
CA THR A 61 6.14 13.16 6.61
C THR A 61 5.73 11.81 6.03
N GLY A 62 6.70 11.09 5.46
CA GLY A 62 6.47 9.75 4.93
C GLY A 62 6.07 8.76 6.01
N MET A 63 6.70 8.82 7.18
CA MET A 63 6.35 7.95 8.31
C MET A 63 4.93 8.23 8.79
N SER A 64 4.54 9.50 8.89
CA SER A 64 3.17 9.88 9.26
C SER A 64 2.16 9.37 8.25
N PHE A 65 2.46 9.47 6.96
CA PHE A 65 1.62 8.95 5.89
C PHE A 65 1.43 7.44 6.01
N LEU A 66 2.52 6.70 6.19
CA LEU A 66 2.47 5.24 6.30
C LEU A 66 1.67 4.80 7.53
N SER A 67 1.79 5.53 8.64
CA SER A 67 1.00 5.27 9.84
C SER A 67 -0.50 5.44 9.58
N ARG A 68 -0.88 6.49 8.88
CA ARG A 68 -2.29 6.73 8.51
C ARG A 68 -2.82 5.65 7.58
N VAL A 69 -2.01 5.22 6.62
CA VAL A 69 -2.38 4.14 5.71
C VAL A 69 -2.59 2.84 6.48
N ASN A 70 -1.70 2.54 7.41
CA ASN A 70 -1.83 1.36 8.25
C ASN A 70 -3.16 1.36 9.02
N ASP A 71 -3.49 2.47 9.68
CA ASP A 71 -4.74 2.59 10.43
C ASP A 71 -5.95 2.45 9.51
N PHE A 72 -5.92 3.09 8.35
CA PHE A 72 -7.00 3.03 7.38
C PHE A 72 -7.23 1.60 6.88
N LEU A 73 -6.15 0.90 6.52
CA LEU A 73 -6.26 -0.46 5.99
C LEU A 73 -6.69 -1.46 7.06
N LEU A 74 -6.19 -1.32 8.28
CA LEU A 74 -6.61 -2.19 9.38
C LEU A 74 -8.11 -2.03 9.67
N ASN A 75 -8.61 -0.79 9.68
CA ASN A 75 -10.03 -0.53 9.87
C ASN A 75 -10.89 -1.08 8.73
N ALA A 76 -10.33 -1.19 7.54
CA ALA A 76 -11.03 -1.76 6.39
C ALA A 76 -10.93 -3.30 6.32
N GLY A 77 -10.19 -3.91 7.25
CA GLY A 77 -10.05 -5.37 7.31
C GLY A 77 -8.87 -5.93 6.53
N TYR A 78 -7.90 -5.08 6.17
CA TYR A 78 -6.70 -5.50 5.46
C TYR A 78 -5.48 -5.41 6.35
N GLU A 79 -4.46 -6.24 6.09
CA GLU A 79 -3.16 -6.12 6.71
C GLU A 79 -2.26 -5.20 5.88
N PHE A 80 -1.40 -4.46 6.54
CA PHE A 80 -0.46 -3.57 5.87
C PHE A 80 0.91 -3.68 6.53
N GLU A 81 1.95 -3.73 5.70
CA GLU A 81 3.33 -3.68 6.16
C GLU A 81 4.18 -2.91 5.14
N TYR A 82 5.30 -2.40 5.60
CA TYR A 82 6.30 -1.84 4.70
C TYR A 82 7.69 -2.22 5.20
N TYR A 83 8.63 -2.26 4.29
CA TYR A 83 10.03 -2.54 4.62
C TYR A 83 10.95 -1.78 3.69
N ILE A 84 12.18 -1.57 4.13
CA ILE A 84 13.19 -0.84 3.38
C ILE A 84 14.13 -1.87 2.76
N LEU A 85 14.32 -1.74 1.46
CA LEU A 85 15.19 -2.64 0.71
C LEU A 85 16.67 -2.45 1.06
#